data_e01f1e4aa3d6ba80f29eb94e64186c6a
#
_entry.id   e01f1e4aa3d6ba80f29eb94e64186c6a
#
_cell.length_a   1.000
_cell.length_b   1.000
_cell.length_c   1.000
_cell.angle_alpha   90.00
_cell.angle_beta   90.00
_cell.angle_gamma   90.00
#
_symmetry.space_group_name_H-M   'P 1'
#
loop_
_entity.id
_entity.type
_entity.pdbx_description
1 polymer ?
#
loop_
_entity_poly.entity_id
_entity_poly.type
_entity_poly.pdbx_seq_one_letter_code
_entity_poly.pdbx_strand_id
1 'polypeptide(L)'
;MGSEMCIRDRGKDDFSRAPGGVPGVETRLPLLFSEGVMKNRISLNRFVEVVSTAPAKLMGLFPRKGNLAPGADGDIVIFDPNAEKIISQDTLRQNADYSPFAGRAVRGWPTSTIVRGRVVFQDGRLTVERGWGRYIHRK
;
A
#
# COMPACT_ATOMS: atom_id res chain seq x y z
N MET A 1 12.96 -21.10 14.33
CA MET A 1 12.28 -20.53 15.51
C MET A 1 11.78 -19.18 15.09
N GLY A 2 10.48 -19.09 14.79
CA GLY A 2 9.85 -17.86 14.36
C GLY A 2 9.88 -16.83 15.48
N SER A 3 10.38 -15.64 15.17
CA SER A 3 10.27 -14.51 16.08
C SER A 3 8.79 -14.09 16.13
N GLU A 4 8.07 -14.65 17.06
CA GLU A 4 6.70 -14.24 17.37
C GLU A 4 6.68 -12.88 18.08
N MET A 5 7.28 -11.86 17.47
CA MET A 5 7.15 -10.51 17.96
C MET A 5 5.95 -9.82 17.29
N CYS A 6 4.80 -10.31 17.64
CA CYS A 6 3.53 -9.68 17.32
C CYS A 6 3.38 -8.37 18.07
N ILE A 7 2.65 -7.40 17.52
CA ILE A 7 2.19 -6.20 18.25
C ILE A 7 1.63 -6.58 19.62
N ARG A 8 0.97 -7.73 19.71
CA ARG A 8 0.42 -8.29 20.93
C ARG A 8 1.47 -8.47 22.03
N ASP A 9 2.74 -8.70 21.70
CA ASP A 9 3.80 -8.98 22.67
C ASP A 9 4.66 -7.74 22.96
N ARG A 10 4.65 -6.74 22.08
CA ARG A 10 5.30 -5.45 22.32
C ARG A 10 4.41 -4.56 23.18
N GLY A 11 4.91 -4.20 24.33
CA GLY A 11 4.16 -3.39 25.29
C GLY A 11 3.24 -4.19 26.21
N LYS A 12 3.34 -5.53 26.24
CA LYS A 12 2.57 -6.39 27.13
C LYS A 12 2.82 -6.08 28.60
N ASP A 13 4.09 -5.82 28.94
CA ASP A 13 4.53 -5.50 30.29
C ASP A 13 4.78 -4.00 30.50
N ASP A 14 4.87 -3.23 29.42
CA ASP A 14 5.12 -1.78 29.44
C ASP A 14 4.50 -1.14 28.18
N PHE A 15 3.40 -0.45 28.38
CA PHE A 15 2.65 0.15 27.26
C PHE A 15 3.47 1.22 26.50
N SER A 16 4.48 1.83 27.14
CA SER A 16 5.37 2.81 26.50
C SER A 16 6.19 2.19 25.36
N ARG A 17 6.33 0.88 25.33
CA ARG A 17 6.98 0.09 24.28
C ARG A 17 6.04 -0.34 23.19
N ALA A 18 4.73 -0.13 23.35
CA ALA A 18 3.77 -0.46 22.32
C ALA A 18 4.02 0.39 21.06
N PRO A 19 4.04 -0.20 19.86
CA PRO A 19 4.20 0.57 18.62
C PRO A 19 3.05 1.58 18.48
N GLY A 20 3.36 2.82 18.08
CA GLY A 20 2.37 3.87 17.86
C GLY A 20 1.49 3.67 16.60
N GLY A 21 1.55 2.50 15.96
CA GLY A 21 0.79 2.19 14.77
C GLY A 21 1.09 0.80 14.22
N VAL A 22 0.46 0.48 13.09
CA VAL A 22 0.54 -0.81 12.42
C VAL A 22 1.20 -0.65 11.05
N PRO A 23 2.25 -1.41 10.72
CA PRO A 23 2.84 -1.40 9.40
C PRO A 23 1.90 -2.06 8.38
N GLY A 24 1.26 -1.27 7.53
CA GLY A 24 0.25 -1.76 6.59
C GLY A 24 0.21 -1.04 5.25
N VAL A 25 1.12 -0.09 5.01
CA VAL A 25 1.10 0.72 3.79
C VAL A 25 1.26 -0.15 2.54
N GLU A 26 2.24 -1.05 2.53
CA GLU A 26 2.54 -1.90 1.38
C GLU A 26 1.47 -3.00 1.17
N THR A 27 0.86 -3.48 2.24
CA THR A 27 -0.12 -4.57 2.18
C THR A 27 -1.56 -4.09 1.95
N ARG A 28 -1.83 -2.80 2.05
CA ARG A 28 -3.18 -2.24 1.96
C ARG A 28 -3.89 -2.56 0.65
N LEU A 29 -3.23 -2.35 -0.49
CA LEU A 29 -3.84 -2.63 -1.80
C LEU A 29 -4.15 -4.11 -1.99
N PRO A 30 -3.19 -5.04 -1.80
CA PRO A 30 -3.47 -6.48 -1.91
C PRO A 30 -4.56 -6.96 -0.97
N LEU A 31 -4.56 -6.52 0.27
CA LEU A 31 -5.58 -6.92 1.26
C LEU A 31 -6.97 -6.44 0.87
N LEU A 32 -7.12 -5.15 0.51
CA LEU A 32 -8.42 -4.60 0.10
C LEU A 32 -8.92 -5.25 -1.19
N PHE A 33 -8.05 -5.54 -2.14
CA PHE A 33 -8.44 -6.23 -3.36
C PHE A 33 -8.88 -7.67 -3.07
N SER A 34 -8.06 -8.44 -2.35
CA SER A 34 -8.32 -9.83 -2.04
C SER A 34 -9.58 -10.02 -1.19
N GLU A 35 -9.72 -9.23 -0.12
CA GLU A 35 -10.85 -9.34 0.81
C GLU A 35 -12.11 -8.59 0.35
N GLY A 36 -11.93 -7.54 -0.44
CA GLY A 36 -13.03 -6.69 -0.91
C GLY A 36 -13.56 -7.14 -2.27
N VAL A 37 -12.72 -7.03 -3.30
CA VAL A 37 -13.14 -7.27 -4.70
C VAL A 37 -13.30 -8.76 -4.96
N MET A 38 -12.31 -9.57 -4.61
CA MET A 38 -12.35 -11.01 -4.90
C MET A 38 -13.45 -11.74 -4.14
N LYS A 39 -13.86 -11.23 -2.98
CA LYS A 39 -14.98 -11.74 -2.20
C LYS A 39 -16.33 -11.05 -2.50
N ASN A 40 -16.39 -10.28 -3.59
CA ASN A 40 -17.61 -9.56 -4.03
C ASN A 40 -18.22 -8.63 -2.96
N ARG A 41 -17.43 -8.12 -2.02
CA ARG A 41 -17.91 -7.18 -0.98
C ARG A 41 -17.97 -5.74 -1.51
N ILE A 42 -17.09 -5.41 -2.43
CA ILE A 42 -17.06 -4.11 -3.13
C ILE A 42 -16.77 -4.33 -4.61
N SER A 43 -17.28 -3.42 -5.45
CA SER A 43 -16.94 -3.42 -6.87
C SER A 43 -15.49 -2.93 -7.10
N LEU A 44 -14.93 -3.23 -8.26
CA LEU A 44 -13.61 -2.73 -8.66
C LEU A 44 -13.58 -1.18 -8.69
N ASN A 45 -14.66 -0.53 -9.16
CA ASN A 45 -14.76 0.92 -9.17
C ASN A 45 -14.73 1.49 -7.73
N ARG A 46 -15.43 0.84 -6.80
CA ARG A 46 -15.42 1.23 -5.39
C ARG A 46 -14.05 1.02 -4.75
N PHE A 47 -13.36 -0.05 -5.12
CA PHE A 47 -11.98 -0.27 -4.68
C PHE A 47 -11.08 0.89 -5.12
N VAL A 48 -11.07 1.25 -6.41
CA VAL A 48 -10.27 2.37 -6.93
C VAL A 48 -10.65 3.68 -6.25
N GLU A 49 -11.93 3.93 -6.05
CA GLU A 49 -12.41 5.12 -5.34
C GLU A 49 -11.83 5.21 -3.93
N VAL A 50 -11.92 4.14 -3.15
CA VAL A 50 -11.48 4.10 -1.73
C VAL A 50 -9.96 4.24 -1.60
N VAL A 51 -9.18 3.66 -2.52
CA VAL A 51 -7.71 3.67 -2.41
C VAL A 51 -7.05 4.88 -3.08
N SER A 52 -7.76 5.61 -3.93
CA SER A 52 -7.19 6.71 -4.73
C SER A 52 -8.02 7.98 -4.70
N THR A 53 -9.22 7.97 -5.29
CA THR A 53 -9.99 9.20 -5.52
C THR A 53 -10.50 9.83 -4.22
N ALA A 54 -11.07 9.03 -3.33
CA ALA A 54 -11.60 9.54 -2.06
C ALA A 54 -10.51 10.09 -1.14
N PRO A 55 -9.36 9.43 -0.94
CA PRO A 55 -8.23 10.02 -0.22
C PRO A 55 -7.72 11.32 -0.84
N ALA A 56 -7.63 11.40 -2.17
CA ALA A 56 -7.21 12.62 -2.86
C ALA A 56 -8.16 13.79 -2.62
N LYS A 57 -9.48 13.53 -2.63
CA LYS A 57 -10.50 14.54 -2.29
C LYS A 57 -10.41 14.97 -0.83
N LEU A 58 -10.31 14.00 0.09
CA LEU A 58 -10.21 14.25 1.53
C LEU A 58 -8.99 15.10 1.88
N MET A 59 -7.88 14.85 1.20
CA MET A 59 -6.61 15.56 1.42
C MET A 59 -6.50 16.88 0.65
N GLY A 60 -7.50 17.29 -0.13
CA GLY A 60 -7.47 18.51 -0.93
C GLY A 60 -6.45 18.45 -2.10
N LEU A 61 -6.20 17.26 -2.63
CA LEU A 61 -5.26 17.02 -3.73
C LEU A 61 -5.94 16.73 -5.06
N PHE A 62 -7.26 16.48 -5.04
CA PHE A 62 -8.06 16.28 -6.26
C PHE A 62 -8.29 17.64 -6.95
N PRO A 63 -8.25 17.74 -8.30
CA PRO A 63 -8.11 16.68 -9.30
C PRO A 63 -6.66 16.36 -9.70
N ARG A 64 -5.66 17.02 -9.11
CA ARG A 64 -4.24 16.79 -9.42
C ARG A 64 -3.81 15.35 -9.15
N LYS A 65 -4.34 14.75 -8.08
CA LYS A 65 -4.18 13.34 -7.69
C LYS A 65 -5.54 12.64 -7.68
N GLY A 66 -5.53 11.31 -7.70
CA GLY A 66 -6.73 10.50 -7.52
C GLY A 66 -7.56 10.28 -8.78
N ASN A 67 -7.05 10.63 -9.96
CA ASN A 67 -7.63 10.29 -11.26
C ASN A 67 -6.57 10.17 -12.35
N LEU A 68 -6.97 9.65 -13.51
CA LEU A 68 -6.17 9.56 -14.73
C LEU A 68 -6.84 10.44 -15.82
N ALA A 69 -6.66 11.75 -15.70
CA ALA A 69 -7.23 12.72 -16.62
C ALA A 69 -6.16 13.70 -17.11
N PRO A 70 -6.33 14.35 -18.28
CA PRO A 70 -5.46 15.43 -18.71
C PRO A 70 -5.33 16.51 -17.63
N GLY A 71 -4.09 16.91 -17.32
CA GLY A 71 -3.79 17.88 -16.25
C GLY A 71 -3.58 17.27 -14.85
N ALA A 72 -3.86 15.99 -14.64
CA ALA A 72 -3.47 15.28 -13.43
C ALA A 72 -1.99 14.84 -13.49
N ASP A 73 -1.40 14.63 -12.31
CA ASP A 73 -0.05 14.04 -12.25
C ASP A 73 -0.11 12.56 -12.74
N GLY A 74 0.89 12.16 -13.51
CA GLY A 74 1.03 10.79 -14.02
C GLY A 74 1.48 9.80 -12.93
N ASP A 75 0.66 9.63 -11.89
CA ASP A 75 0.88 8.70 -10.80
C ASP A 75 0.00 7.47 -11.00
N ILE A 76 0.61 6.34 -11.32
CA ILE A 76 -0.10 5.14 -11.77
C ILE A 76 0.47 3.92 -11.03
N VAL A 77 -0.41 3.05 -10.60
CA VAL A 77 -0.07 1.70 -10.13
C VAL A 77 -0.56 0.69 -11.16
N ILE A 78 0.34 -0.14 -11.66
CA ILE A 78 0.00 -1.31 -12.47
C ILE A 78 -0.20 -2.47 -11.51
N PHE A 79 -1.36 -3.11 -11.59
CA PHE A 79 -1.80 -4.11 -10.64
C PHE A 79 -2.18 -5.40 -11.37
N ASP A 80 -1.57 -6.52 -10.98
CA ASP A 80 -1.93 -7.84 -11.49
C ASP A 80 -3.01 -8.45 -10.58
N PRO A 81 -4.25 -8.60 -11.06
CA PRO A 81 -5.36 -9.15 -10.27
C PRO A 81 -5.24 -10.66 -10.02
N ASN A 82 -4.38 -11.36 -10.76
CA ASN A 82 -4.22 -12.81 -10.68
C ASN A 82 -2.99 -13.25 -9.87
N ALA A 83 -2.11 -12.32 -9.52
CA ALA A 83 -0.95 -12.66 -8.71
C ALA A 83 -1.39 -13.19 -7.34
N GLU A 84 -0.89 -14.35 -6.95
CA GLU A 84 -1.14 -14.95 -5.64
C GLU A 84 0.14 -14.89 -4.81
N LYS A 85 0.04 -14.38 -3.58
CA LYS A 85 1.16 -14.25 -2.67
C LYS A 85 0.75 -14.52 -1.23
N ILE A 86 1.69 -15.04 -0.44
CA ILE A 86 1.58 -15.06 1.01
C ILE A 86 2.36 -13.86 1.54
N ILE A 87 1.70 -13.03 2.34
CA ILE A 87 2.35 -11.88 2.98
C ILE A 87 3.40 -12.41 3.95
N SER A 88 4.64 -12.01 3.74
CA SER A 88 5.76 -12.33 4.63
C SER A 88 6.57 -11.06 4.88
N GLN A 89 7.05 -10.90 6.10
CA GLN A 89 7.93 -9.80 6.47
C GLN A 89 9.18 -9.75 5.57
N ASP A 90 9.73 -10.91 5.22
CA ASP A 90 10.94 -11.01 4.40
C ASP A 90 10.76 -10.51 2.96
N THR A 91 9.50 -10.48 2.48
CA THR A 91 9.17 -10.05 1.12
C THR A 91 8.69 -8.60 1.05
N LEU A 92 8.33 -8.00 2.19
CA LEU A 92 7.90 -6.62 2.28
C LEU A 92 9.10 -5.68 2.35
N ARG A 93 8.93 -4.48 1.82
CA ARG A 93 9.98 -3.45 1.78
C ARG A 93 9.84 -2.37 2.85
N GLN A 94 8.76 -2.44 3.60
CA GLN A 94 8.58 -1.57 4.76
C GLN A 94 9.67 -1.84 5.80
N ASN A 95 10.21 -0.78 6.38
CA ASN A 95 11.27 -0.87 7.40
C ASN A 95 10.68 -1.17 8.79
N ALA A 96 9.90 -2.25 8.87
CA ALA A 96 9.34 -2.77 10.11
C ALA A 96 9.74 -4.25 10.22
N ASP A 97 10.00 -4.69 11.42
CA ASP A 97 10.47 -6.06 11.71
C ASP A 97 9.30 -7.06 11.88
N TYR A 98 8.07 -6.62 11.64
CA TYR A 98 6.87 -7.46 11.72
C TYR A 98 5.80 -6.99 10.71
N SER A 99 4.87 -7.88 10.42
CA SER A 99 3.63 -7.54 9.73
C SER A 99 2.45 -8.22 10.44
N PRO A 100 1.39 -7.48 10.79
CA PRO A 100 0.20 -8.07 11.40
C PRO A 100 -0.57 -8.97 10.44
N PHE A 101 -0.21 -8.95 9.17
CA PHE A 101 -0.81 -9.72 8.10
C PHE A 101 0.08 -10.88 7.62
N ALA A 102 1.20 -11.15 8.30
CA ALA A 102 2.10 -12.24 7.96
C ALA A 102 1.36 -13.59 7.95
N GLY A 103 1.69 -14.45 6.97
CA GLY A 103 1.03 -15.74 6.76
C GLY A 103 -0.30 -15.67 6.00
N ARG A 104 -0.85 -14.49 5.73
CA ARG A 104 -2.11 -14.35 5.00
C ARG A 104 -1.88 -14.48 3.50
N ALA A 105 -2.61 -15.41 2.88
CA ALA A 105 -2.68 -15.51 1.43
C ALA A 105 -3.56 -14.39 0.86
N VAL A 106 -3.08 -13.72 -0.18
CA VAL A 106 -3.79 -12.67 -0.89
C VAL A 106 -3.73 -12.90 -2.39
N ARG A 107 -4.76 -12.46 -3.09
CA ARG A 107 -4.81 -12.40 -4.54
C ARG A 107 -4.86 -10.96 -5.00
N GLY A 108 -4.06 -10.66 -6.04
CA GLY A 108 -3.85 -9.31 -6.56
C GLY A 108 -2.64 -8.63 -5.93
N TRP A 109 -1.71 -8.15 -6.79
CA TRP A 109 -0.48 -7.51 -6.34
C TRP A 109 -0.02 -6.39 -7.28
N PRO A 110 0.48 -5.25 -6.75
CA PRO A 110 1.10 -4.22 -7.59
C PRO A 110 2.40 -4.75 -8.22
N THR A 111 2.54 -4.59 -9.53
CA THR A 111 3.75 -4.98 -10.28
C THR A 111 4.65 -3.80 -10.57
N SER A 112 4.05 -2.63 -10.81
CA SER A 112 4.81 -1.41 -11.10
C SER A 112 4.14 -0.18 -10.48
N THR A 113 4.96 0.79 -10.11
CA THR A 113 4.51 2.10 -9.65
C THR A 113 5.19 3.19 -10.48
N ILE A 114 4.39 4.09 -11.00
CA ILE A 114 4.83 5.25 -11.77
C ILE A 114 4.50 6.50 -10.96
N VAL A 115 5.44 7.42 -10.85
CA VAL A 115 5.24 8.71 -10.18
C VAL A 115 5.69 9.82 -11.10
N ARG A 116 4.78 10.73 -11.42
CA ARG A 116 4.99 11.83 -12.37
C ARG A 116 5.54 11.33 -13.71
N GLY A 117 4.95 10.25 -14.22
CA GLY A 117 5.32 9.66 -15.52
C GLY A 117 6.61 8.84 -15.54
N ARG A 118 7.31 8.69 -14.40
CA ARG A 118 8.53 7.86 -14.28
C ARG A 118 8.24 6.61 -13.46
N VAL A 119 8.69 5.47 -13.96
CA VAL A 119 8.66 4.22 -13.21
C VAL A 119 9.59 4.35 -11.99
N VAL A 120 9.05 4.21 -10.79
CA VAL A 120 9.80 4.31 -9.53
C VAL A 120 9.98 2.95 -8.85
N PHE A 121 9.14 1.99 -9.22
CA PHE A 121 9.19 0.61 -8.73
C PHE A 121 8.71 -0.32 -9.84
N GLN A 122 9.43 -1.40 -10.07
CA GLN A 122 9.05 -2.44 -11.02
C GLN A 122 9.67 -3.78 -10.60
N ASP A 123 8.88 -4.85 -10.67
CA ASP A 123 9.31 -6.23 -10.45
C ASP A 123 10.15 -6.42 -9.16
N GLY A 124 9.70 -5.81 -8.09
CA GLY A 124 10.34 -5.90 -6.79
C GLY A 124 11.57 -4.99 -6.61
N ARG A 125 11.87 -4.07 -7.53
CA ARG A 125 13.05 -3.20 -7.47
C ARG A 125 12.65 -1.72 -7.49
N LEU A 126 13.30 -0.92 -6.68
CA LEU A 126 13.25 0.54 -6.80
C LEU A 126 14.16 0.97 -7.96
N THR A 127 13.65 1.86 -8.82
CA THR A 127 14.33 2.34 -10.02
C THR A 127 14.73 3.82 -9.93
N VAL A 128 14.51 4.44 -8.79
CA VAL A 128 14.81 5.86 -8.54
C VAL A 128 15.68 6.03 -7.29
N GLU A 129 16.44 7.13 -7.28
CA GLU A 129 17.27 7.53 -6.15
C GLU A 129 16.42 8.10 -4.99
N ARG A 130 17.01 8.16 -3.80
CA ARG A 130 16.42 8.83 -2.64
C ARG A 130 16.14 10.31 -2.96
N GLY A 131 15.04 10.83 -2.42
CA GLY A 131 14.66 12.22 -2.64
C GLY A 131 13.79 12.47 -3.88
N TRP A 132 13.36 11.43 -4.60
CA TRP A 132 12.44 11.57 -5.74
C TRP A 132 11.08 12.15 -5.35
N GLY A 133 10.62 11.91 -4.13
CA GLY A 133 9.36 12.45 -3.60
C GLY A 133 9.36 13.98 -3.55
N ARG A 134 8.20 14.60 -3.80
CA ARG A 134 7.98 16.03 -3.64
C ARG A 134 6.76 16.28 -2.78
N TYR A 135 6.88 17.17 -1.82
CA TYR A 135 5.73 17.62 -1.04
C TYR A 135 4.75 18.40 -1.92
N ILE A 136 3.47 18.17 -1.69
CA ILE A 136 2.38 18.87 -2.38
C ILE A 136 1.53 19.57 -1.33
N HIS A 137 1.42 20.89 -1.45
CA HIS A 137 0.53 21.68 -0.60
C HIS A 137 -0.93 21.37 -0.92
N ARG A 138 -1.74 21.31 0.11
CA ARG A 138 -3.22 21.26 -0.02
C ARG A 138 -3.71 22.58 -0.64
N LYS A 139 -4.74 22.47 -1.41
CA LYS A 139 -5.53 23.63 -1.85
C LYS A 139 -6.74 23.79 -0.95
#